data_0d9a28aab6eef478371979e54d683182
#
_entry.id   0d9a28aab6eef478371979e54d683182
#
_cell.length_a   1.000
_cell.length_b   1.000
_cell.length_c   1.000
_cell.angle_alpha   90.00
_cell.angle_beta   90.00
_cell.angle_gamma   90.00
#
_symmetry.space_group_name_H-M   'P 1'
#
loop_
_entity.id
_entity.type
_entity.pdbx_description
1 polymer ?
#
loop_
_entity_poly.entity_id
_entity_poly.type
_entity_poly.pdbx_seq_one_letter_code
_entity_poly.pdbx_strand_id
1 'polypeptide(L)'
;DFWLKLEANYQKHKARLEATERHACWISWLDELPVKELMSSGAIAKVRNVAKNKPGIVESCLRFFGVASPDEWRSHYGGMQVAFRRSRDEQSDVGAISAWLRLGEQVAEKLDGPKYDKARFAHALKEIRGLTCEPPEIFEPRMRTLLHDAGVLLALVPAIPRAHVSGVARWLSPTRPLIQLSLYGKTNDKFWFTFFHEAAHILLHADSKDGKKSIFLDDPNASHSTDPREQEANQWAGNVLIHQDYTAQLGVLRTKDAVRAFAQQIGIHPGIVVGRLQHDHLIDPSWMNDLKLSFQLKQAATDA
;
A
#
# COMPACT_ATOMS: atom_id res chain seq x y z
N ASP A 1 -29.54 41.55 -13.55
CA ASP A 1 -29.47 40.09 -13.10
C ASP A 1 -29.63 39.07 -14.22
N PHE A 2 -30.52 39.26 -15.19
CA PHE A 2 -30.73 38.30 -16.30
C PHE A 2 -29.49 38.19 -17.20
N TRP A 3 -28.89 39.29 -17.65
CA TRP A 3 -27.77 39.31 -18.51
C TRP A 3 -26.50 38.75 -17.84
N LEU A 4 -26.27 39.02 -16.58
CA LEU A 4 -25.17 38.44 -15.80
C LEU A 4 -25.27 36.91 -15.67
N LYS A 5 -26.48 36.40 -15.50
CA LYS A 5 -26.72 34.93 -15.46
C LYS A 5 -26.49 34.30 -16.83
N LEU A 6 -26.94 34.96 -17.89
CA LEU A 6 -26.73 34.49 -19.28
C LEU A 6 -25.26 34.46 -19.63
N GLU A 7 -24.52 35.54 -19.34
CA GLU A 7 -23.07 35.62 -19.55
C GLU A 7 -22.33 34.53 -18.74
N ALA A 8 -22.65 34.37 -17.48
CA ALA A 8 -22.04 33.32 -16.65
C ALA A 8 -22.30 31.91 -17.20
N ASN A 9 -23.51 31.64 -17.70
CA ASN A 9 -23.84 30.37 -18.34
C ASN A 9 -23.10 30.16 -19.66
N TYR A 10 -22.97 31.23 -20.48
CA TYR A 10 -22.21 31.19 -21.72
C TYR A 10 -20.72 30.91 -21.47
N GLN A 11 -20.10 31.64 -20.55
CA GLN A 11 -18.70 31.42 -20.18
C GLN A 11 -18.45 30.00 -19.60
N LYS A 12 -19.36 29.53 -18.77
CA LYS A 12 -19.32 28.16 -18.26
C LYS A 12 -19.41 27.11 -19.36
N HIS A 13 -20.31 27.32 -20.33
CA HIS A 13 -20.47 26.39 -21.45
C HIS A 13 -19.25 26.41 -22.38
N LYS A 14 -18.73 27.61 -22.69
CA LYS A 14 -17.50 27.79 -23.49
C LYS A 14 -16.31 27.11 -22.84
N ALA A 15 -16.06 27.34 -21.54
CA ALA A 15 -14.97 26.70 -20.80
C ALA A 15 -15.10 25.16 -20.80
N ARG A 16 -16.34 24.64 -20.72
CA ARG A 16 -16.59 23.19 -20.79
C ARG A 16 -16.29 22.61 -22.18
N LEU A 17 -16.61 23.30 -23.25
CA LEU A 17 -16.27 22.88 -24.61
C LEU A 17 -14.75 22.85 -24.81
N GLU A 18 -14.08 23.93 -24.47
CA GLU A 18 -12.61 24.04 -24.56
C GLU A 18 -11.91 22.95 -23.74
N ALA A 19 -12.41 22.66 -22.52
CA ALA A 19 -11.90 21.55 -21.71
C ALA A 19 -12.13 20.20 -22.39
N THR A 20 -13.29 19.96 -22.99
CA THR A 20 -13.60 18.70 -23.70
C THR A 20 -12.67 18.50 -24.91
N GLU A 21 -12.41 19.55 -25.69
CA GLU A 21 -11.49 19.51 -26.82
C GLU A 21 -10.05 19.21 -26.36
N ARG A 22 -9.61 19.84 -25.27
CA ARG A 22 -8.30 19.57 -24.65
C ARG A 22 -8.20 18.13 -24.19
N HIS A 23 -9.21 17.63 -23.48
CA HIS A 23 -9.26 16.24 -23.04
C HIS A 23 -9.27 15.25 -24.20
N ALA A 24 -9.84 15.62 -25.35
CA ALA A 24 -9.80 14.79 -26.55
C ALA A 24 -8.36 14.57 -27.08
N CYS A 25 -7.48 15.55 -26.93
CA CYS A 25 -6.06 15.41 -27.29
C CYS A 25 -5.31 14.44 -26.36
N TRP A 26 -5.84 14.12 -25.18
CA TRP A 26 -5.20 13.29 -24.17
C TRP A 26 -5.79 11.88 -24.04
N ILE A 27 -6.59 11.45 -25.01
CA ILE A 27 -7.25 10.14 -24.98
C ILE A 27 -6.24 9.00 -24.93
N SER A 28 -5.08 9.13 -25.59
CA SER A 28 -4.02 8.12 -25.57
C SER A 28 -3.43 7.87 -24.18
N TRP A 29 -3.49 8.86 -23.28
CA TRP A 29 -3.06 8.68 -21.89
C TRP A 29 -3.86 7.62 -21.13
N LEU A 30 -5.11 7.37 -21.51
CA LEU A 30 -5.93 6.33 -20.90
C LEU A 30 -5.34 4.92 -21.07
N ASP A 31 -4.52 4.71 -22.10
CA ASP A 31 -3.86 3.42 -22.35
C ASP A 31 -2.71 3.16 -21.35
N GLU A 32 -2.21 4.21 -20.69
CA GLU A 32 -1.22 4.15 -19.62
C GLU A 32 -1.85 3.87 -18.24
N LEU A 33 -3.18 3.90 -18.12
CA LEU A 33 -3.89 3.86 -16.84
C LEU A 33 -4.75 2.60 -16.67
N PRO A 34 -4.93 2.09 -15.45
CA PRO A 34 -5.83 0.98 -15.16
C PRO A 34 -7.30 1.45 -15.08
N VAL A 35 -7.81 2.04 -16.16
CA VAL A 35 -9.13 2.70 -16.20
C VAL A 35 -10.26 1.76 -15.79
N LYS A 36 -10.20 0.47 -16.19
CA LYS A 36 -11.20 -0.53 -15.86
C LYS A 36 -11.25 -0.79 -14.36
N GLU A 37 -10.10 -0.88 -13.73
CA GLU A 37 -9.92 -1.11 -12.30
C GLU A 37 -10.39 0.11 -11.48
N LEU A 38 -10.08 1.32 -11.94
CA LEU A 38 -10.55 2.56 -11.34
C LEU A 38 -12.07 2.69 -11.39
N MET A 39 -12.70 2.29 -12.49
CA MET A 39 -14.16 2.23 -12.59
C MET A 39 -14.77 1.14 -11.68
N SER A 40 -14.09 -0.01 -11.58
CA SER A 40 -14.58 -1.14 -10.78
C SER A 40 -14.50 -0.87 -9.28
N SER A 41 -13.48 -0.14 -8.84
CA SER A 41 -13.33 0.28 -7.44
C SER A 41 -14.22 1.47 -7.05
N GLY A 42 -14.90 2.10 -8.03
CA GLY A 42 -15.67 3.32 -7.79
C GLY A 42 -14.83 4.59 -7.65
N ALA A 43 -13.53 4.52 -7.89
CA ALA A 43 -12.61 5.67 -7.83
C ALA A 43 -12.94 6.72 -8.92
N ILE A 44 -13.42 6.27 -10.06
CA ILE A 44 -13.99 7.12 -11.11
C ILE A 44 -15.37 6.59 -11.55
N ALA A 45 -16.17 7.48 -12.15
CA ALA A 45 -17.50 7.13 -12.61
C ALA A 45 -17.50 5.97 -13.60
N LYS A 46 -18.39 4.99 -13.39
CA LYS A 46 -18.53 3.84 -14.26
C LYS A 46 -19.30 4.23 -15.53
N VAL A 47 -18.58 4.38 -16.64
CA VAL A 47 -19.14 4.71 -17.95
C VAL A 47 -18.64 3.71 -19.02
N ARG A 48 -19.40 3.58 -20.12
CA ARG A 48 -18.93 2.75 -21.24
C ARG A 48 -17.69 3.37 -21.88
N ASN A 49 -16.62 2.59 -22.02
CA ASN A 49 -15.38 3.03 -22.67
C ASN A 49 -15.55 3.00 -24.21
N VAL A 50 -16.31 3.97 -24.73
CA VAL A 50 -16.53 4.21 -26.17
C VAL A 50 -15.98 5.59 -26.53
N ALA A 51 -15.63 5.81 -27.80
CA ALA A 51 -14.97 7.04 -28.27
C ALA A 51 -15.64 8.33 -27.75
N LYS A 52 -16.98 8.40 -27.77
CA LYS A 52 -17.76 9.55 -27.30
C LYS A 52 -17.51 9.89 -25.81
N ASN A 53 -17.22 8.89 -24.98
CA ASN A 53 -17.07 9.07 -23.54
C ASN A 53 -15.61 9.27 -23.10
N LYS A 54 -14.64 8.99 -23.96
CA LYS A 54 -13.21 9.05 -23.61
C LYS A 54 -12.75 10.41 -23.05
N PRO A 55 -13.14 11.58 -23.61
CA PRO A 55 -12.76 12.86 -23.00
C PRO A 55 -13.25 13.03 -21.55
N GLY A 56 -14.46 12.54 -21.22
CA GLY A 56 -15.00 12.53 -19.86
C GLY A 56 -14.26 11.57 -18.93
N ILE A 57 -13.75 10.44 -19.47
CA ILE A 57 -12.91 9.50 -18.70
C ILE A 57 -11.55 10.16 -18.41
N VAL A 58 -10.95 10.87 -19.37
CA VAL A 58 -9.71 11.67 -19.14
C VAL A 58 -9.93 12.67 -18.01
N GLU A 59 -11.01 13.45 -18.05
CA GLU A 59 -11.35 14.40 -16.97
C GLU A 59 -11.46 13.70 -15.61
N SER A 60 -12.13 12.55 -15.57
CA SER A 60 -12.30 11.76 -14.34
C SER A 60 -10.95 11.28 -13.80
N CYS A 61 -10.05 10.83 -14.67
CA CYS A 61 -8.70 10.41 -14.28
C CYS A 61 -7.84 11.59 -13.80
N LEU A 62 -7.88 12.74 -14.47
CA LEU A 62 -7.18 13.95 -14.02
C LEU A 62 -7.64 14.37 -12.63
N ARG A 63 -8.95 14.38 -12.40
CA ARG A 63 -9.54 14.67 -11.08
C ARG A 63 -9.16 13.65 -10.02
N PHE A 64 -9.16 12.36 -10.38
CA PHE A 64 -8.75 11.28 -9.48
C PHE A 64 -7.31 11.45 -9.01
N PHE A 65 -6.37 11.73 -9.93
CA PHE A 65 -4.96 11.94 -9.60
C PHE A 65 -4.68 13.33 -9.01
N GLY A 66 -5.61 14.28 -9.13
CA GLY A 66 -5.42 15.66 -8.67
C GLY A 66 -4.40 16.43 -9.50
N VAL A 67 -4.30 16.15 -10.81
CA VAL A 67 -3.36 16.77 -11.76
C VAL A 67 -4.11 17.52 -12.86
N ALA A 68 -3.48 18.56 -13.43
CA ALA A 68 -4.06 19.36 -14.49
C ALA A 68 -3.80 18.80 -15.89
N SER A 69 -2.82 17.90 -16.05
CA SER A 69 -2.45 17.29 -17.33
C SER A 69 -1.79 15.93 -17.19
N PRO A 70 -1.76 15.10 -18.27
CA PRO A 70 -0.97 13.88 -18.32
C PRO A 70 0.53 14.12 -18.09
N ASP A 71 1.07 15.26 -18.52
CA ASP A 71 2.50 15.57 -18.35
C ASP A 71 2.82 15.87 -16.88
N GLU A 72 1.90 16.53 -16.17
CA GLU A 72 2.03 16.72 -14.72
C GLU A 72 1.99 15.37 -13.99
N TRP A 73 1.06 14.46 -14.39
CA TRP A 73 1.02 13.10 -13.86
C TRP A 73 2.33 12.35 -14.11
N ARG A 74 2.88 12.40 -15.34
CA ARG A 74 4.17 11.77 -15.68
C ARG A 74 5.33 12.37 -14.87
N SER A 75 5.34 13.69 -14.67
CA SER A 75 6.34 14.37 -13.84
C SER A 75 6.25 13.93 -12.37
N HIS A 76 5.03 13.84 -11.84
CA HIS A 76 4.80 13.47 -10.44
C HIS A 76 5.15 11.99 -10.17
N TYR A 77 4.65 11.09 -11.00
CA TYR A 77 4.84 9.64 -10.82
C TYR A 77 6.04 9.07 -11.58
N GLY A 78 6.54 9.75 -12.62
CA GLY A 78 7.71 9.32 -13.39
C GLY A 78 9.02 9.35 -12.58
N GLY A 79 9.16 10.31 -11.66
CA GLY A 79 10.27 10.34 -10.70
C GLY A 79 10.27 9.14 -9.75
N MET A 80 9.10 8.63 -9.41
CA MET A 80 8.93 7.39 -8.65
C MET A 80 9.35 6.17 -9.46
N GLN A 81 9.20 6.20 -10.79
CA GLN A 81 9.59 5.12 -11.70
C GLN A 81 11.08 4.76 -11.58
N VAL A 82 11.96 5.72 -11.29
CA VAL A 82 13.39 5.46 -11.11
C VAL A 82 13.65 4.70 -9.80
N ALA A 83 12.92 5.00 -8.74
CA ALA A 83 12.97 4.24 -7.50
C ALA A 83 12.39 2.83 -7.70
N PHE A 84 11.31 2.70 -8.46
CA PHE A 84 10.67 1.43 -8.80
C PHE A 84 11.53 0.53 -9.70
N ARG A 85 12.22 1.07 -10.69
CA ARG A 85 13.10 0.30 -11.59
C ARG A 85 14.37 -0.21 -10.92
N ARG A 86 14.81 0.40 -9.81
CA ARG A 86 15.96 -0.08 -9.04
C ARG A 86 15.66 -1.31 -8.20
N SER A 87 14.39 -1.52 -7.86
CA SER A 87 13.92 -2.64 -7.03
C SER A 87 13.20 -3.75 -7.82
N ARG A 88 12.96 -3.59 -9.16
CA ARG A 88 12.05 -4.48 -9.89
C ARG A 88 12.45 -4.79 -11.31
N ASP A 89 12.09 -6.01 -11.73
CA ASP A 89 11.98 -6.44 -13.12
C ASP A 89 11.03 -5.55 -13.93
N GLU A 90 11.22 -5.51 -15.27
CA GLU A 90 10.56 -4.66 -16.26
C GLU A 90 9.01 -4.74 -16.32
N GLN A 91 8.37 -5.49 -15.42
CA GLN A 91 6.95 -5.85 -15.49
C GLN A 91 5.98 -4.92 -14.74
N SER A 92 6.48 -3.97 -13.96
CA SER A 92 5.61 -3.11 -13.15
C SER A 92 5.04 -1.94 -13.95
N ASP A 93 3.71 -1.84 -13.97
CA ASP A 93 2.95 -0.80 -14.67
C ASP A 93 2.84 0.46 -13.80
N VAL A 94 3.46 1.55 -14.25
CA VAL A 94 3.46 2.86 -13.53
C VAL A 94 2.04 3.37 -13.31
N GLY A 95 1.16 3.18 -14.30
CA GLY A 95 -0.24 3.57 -14.17
C GLY A 95 -0.95 2.80 -13.06
N ALA A 96 -0.71 1.49 -12.97
CA ALA A 96 -1.29 0.66 -11.91
C ALA A 96 -0.74 1.02 -10.53
N ILE A 97 0.58 1.27 -10.43
CA ILE A 97 1.20 1.68 -9.16
C ILE A 97 0.70 3.06 -8.72
N SER A 98 0.71 4.05 -9.62
CA SER A 98 0.25 5.41 -9.31
C SER A 98 -1.22 5.43 -8.89
N ALA A 99 -2.06 4.63 -9.55
CA ALA A 99 -3.46 4.49 -9.19
C ALA A 99 -3.62 3.86 -7.80
N TRP A 100 -2.85 2.81 -7.49
CA TRP A 100 -2.88 2.18 -6.17
C TRP A 100 -2.41 3.15 -5.07
N LEU A 101 -1.34 3.90 -5.31
CA LEU A 101 -0.84 4.92 -4.38
C LEU A 101 -1.90 6.00 -4.13
N ARG A 102 -2.56 6.50 -5.19
CA ARG A 102 -3.59 7.53 -5.06
C ARG A 102 -4.82 7.04 -4.29
N LEU A 103 -5.23 5.79 -4.46
CA LEU A 103 -6.30 5.20 -3.65
C LEU A 103 -5.95 5.22 -2.15
N GLY A 104 -4.72 4.92 -1.79
CA GLY A 104 -4.26 5.01 -0.40
C GLY A 104 -4.27 6.43 0.14
N GLU A 105 -3.88 7.43 -0.67
CA GLU A 105 -4.00 8.85 -0.31
C GLU A 105 -5.44 9.25 -0.03
N GLN A 106 -6.38 8.87 -0.90
CA GLN A 106 -7.80 9.17 -0.71
C GLN A 106 -8.38 8.54 0.57
N VAL A 107 -7.89 7.35 0.96
CA VAL A 107 -8.22 6.77 2.26
C VAL A 107 -7.63 7.63 3.39
N ALA A 108 -6.37 8.01 3.28
CA ALA A 108 -5.66 8.79 4.28
C ALA A 108 -6.20 10.23 4.43
N GLU A 109 -6.69 10.84 3.34
CA GLU A 109 -7.33 12.17 3.34
C GLU A 109 -8.60 12.22 4.21
N LYS A 110 -9.28 11.09 4.39
CA LYS A 110 -10.50 10.96 5.22
C LYS A 110 -10.19 10.68 6.69
N LEU A 111 -8.94 10.41 7.02
CA LEU A 111 -8.50 10.07 8.37
C LEU A 111 -7.90 11.29 9.04
N ASP A 112 -8.45 11.71 10.17
CA ASP A 112 -7.84 12.64 11.08
C ASP A 112 -6.93 11.91 12.07
N GLY A 113 -6.06 12.63 12.77
CA GLY A 113 -5.20 12.03 13.78
C GLY A 113 -4.18 12.99 14.35
N PRO A 114 -3.52 12.62 15.47
CA PRO A 114 -2.45 13.40 16.07
C PRO A 114 -1.22 13.44 15.14
N LYS A 115 -0.28 14.31 15.47
CA LYS A 115 1.05 14.29 14.83
C LYS A 115 1.80 13.01 15.21
N TYR A 116 2.61 12.52 14.30
CA TYR A 116 3.48 11.37 14.53
C TYR A 116 4.33 11.50 15.79
N ASP A 117 4.29 10.47 16.61
CA ASP A 117 5.12 10.31 17.80
C ASP A 117 5.89 8.99 17.72
N LYS A 118 7.21 9.08 17.60
CA LYS A 118 8.11 7.92 17.42
C LYS A 118 8.06 6.95 18.62
N ALA A 119 7.96 7.47 19.84
CA ALA A 119 7.95 6.63 21.03
C ALA A 119 6.61 5.86 21.16
N ARG A 120 5.50 6.55 20.91
CA ARG A 120 4.17 5.91 20.85
C ARG A 120 4.09 4.89 19.74
N PHE A 121 4.66 5.18 18.57
CA PHE A 121 4.67 4.24 17.45
C PHE A 121 5.49 2.99 17.79
N ALA A 122 6.68 3.14 18.37
CA ALA A 122 7.48 1.99 18.81
C ALA A 122 6.76 1.14 19.88
N HIS A 123 5.96 1.77 20.75
CA HIS A 123 5.14 1.05 21.73
C HIS A 123 3.98 0.32 21.04
N ALA A 124 3.25 1.00 20.15
CA ALA A 124 2.15 0.42 19.38
C ALA A 124 2.59 -0.83 18.59
N LEU A 125 3.79 -0.81 17.98
CA LEU A 125 4.32 -1.95 17.23
C LEU A 125 4.54 -3.19 18.10
N LYS A 126 4.89 -3.02 19.39
CA LYS A 126 5.01 -4.15 20.34
C LYS A 126 3.64 -4.78 20.64
N GLU A 127 2.61 -3.94 20.80
CA GLU A 127 1.24 -4.44 21.02
C GLU A 127 0.70 -5.09 19.73
N ILE A 128 0.91 -4.48 18.58
CA ILE A 128 0.47 -5.01 17.29
C ILE A 128 1.09 -6.39 17.01
N ARG A 129 2.32 -6.65 17.45
CA ARG A 129 2.92 -7.98 17.32
C ARG A 129 2.08 -9.05 18.02
N GLY A 130 1.51 -8.75 19.19
CA GLY A 130 0.61 -9.66 19.90
C GLY A 130 -0.69 -9.95 19.13
N LEU A 131 -1.13 -9.06 18.26
CA LEU A 131 -2.33 -9.23 17.43
C LEU A 131 -2.15 -10.22 16.28
N THR A 132 -0.95 -10.72 16.04
CA THR A 132 -0.69 -11.69 14.95
C THR A 132 -1.45 -13.00 15.12
N CYS A 133 -1.89 -13.33 16.33
CA CYS A 133 -2.69 -14.51 16.64
C CYS A 133 -4.20 -14.26 16.50
N GLU A 134 -4.64 -13.02 16.40
CA GLU A 134 -6.05 -12.65 16.35
C GLU A 134 -6.60 -12.70 14.91
N PRO A 135 -7.90 -12.97 14.74
CA PRO A 135 -8.55 -12.89 13.44
C PRO A 135 -8.72 -11.42 12.96
N PRO A 136 -8.93 -11.21 11.65
CA PRO A 136 -9.04 -9.86 11.07
C PRO A 136 -10.05 -8.95 11.74
N GLU A 137 -11.18 -9.49 12.18
CA GLU A 137 -12.26 -8.75 12.84
C GLU A 137 -11.82 -8.14 14.18
N ILE A 138 -10.79 -8.70 14.81
CA ILE A 138 -10.21 -8.23 16.07
C ILE A 138 -8.95 -7.41 15.80
N PHE A 139 -8.01 -7.95 15.03
CA PHE A 139 -6.73 -7.26 14.87
C PHE A 139 -6.83 -5.98 14.06
N GLU A 140 -7.67 -5.91 13.02
CA GLU A 140 -7.72 -4.74 12.14
C GLU A 140 -8.17 -3.47 12.87
N PRO A 141 -9.33 -3.43 13.57
CA PRO A 141 -9.75 -2.23 14.28
C PRO A 141 -8.76 -1.85 15.38
N ARG A 142 -8.18 -2.82 16.09
CA ARG A 142 -7.21 -2.55 17.15
C ARG A 142 -5.89 -2.01 16.60
N MET A 143 -5.39 -2.56 15.52
CA MET A 143 -4.21 -2.05 14.82
C MET A 143 -4.43 -0.61 14.32
N ARG A 144 -5.61 -0.31 13.75
CA ARG A 144 -5.97 1.06 13.33
C ARG A 144 -5.94 2.04 14.50
N THR A 145 -6.52 1.68 15.65
CA THR A 145 -6.51 2.54 16.84
C THR A 145 -5.09 2.79 17.34
N LEU A 146 -4.28 1.75 17.49
CA LEU A 146 -2.90 1.86 17.97
C LEU A 146 -2.03 2.73 17.06
N LEU A 147 -2.17 2.58 15.74
CA LEU A 147 -1.45 3.39 14.76
C LEU A 147 -1.95 4.83 14.75
N HIS A 148 -3.27 5.05 14.79
CA HIS A 148 -3.87 6.37 14.88
C HIS A 148 -3.36 7.15 16.09
N ASP A 149 -3.35 6.55 17.28
CA ASP A 149 -2.89 7.18 18.52
C ASP A 149 -1.40 7.52 18.49
N ALA A 150 -0.63 6.83 17.65
CA ALA A 150 0.77 7.13 17.39
C ALA A 150 0.98 8.14 16.23
N GLY A 151 -0.10 8.61 15.59
CA GLY A 151 -0.04 9.53 14.46
C GLY A 151 0.40 8.90 13.14
N VAL A 152 0.19 7.59 12.98
CA VAL A 152 0.49 6.83 11.76
C VAL A 152 -0.82 6.45 11.07
N LEU A 153 -0.96 6.81 9.80
CA LEU A 153 -2.13 6.46 8.99
C LEU A 153 -1.97 5.04 8.44
N LEU A 154 -3.08 4.29 8.40
CA LEU A 154 -3.12 2.96 7.80
C LEU A 154 -4.17 2.92 6.68
N ALA A 155 -3.73 2.64 5.45
CA ALA A 155 -4.59 2.40 4.31
C ALA A 155 -4.48 0.93 3.87
N LEU A 156 -5.58 0.20 3.97
CA LEU A 156 -5.70 -1.14 3.41
C LEU A 156 -6.43 -1.00 2.06
N VAL A 157 -5.71 -1.23 0.97
CA VAL A 157 -6.20 -0.96 -0.40
C VAL A 157 -6.08 -2.23 -1.24
N PRO A 158 -7.13 -2.63 -1.96
CA PRO A 158 -7.05 -3.77 -2.87
C PRO A 158 -5.90 -3.58 -3.88
N ALA A 159 -5.20 -4.68 -4.19
CA ALA A 159 -4.18 -4.64 -5.22
C ALA A 159 -4.80 -4.34 -6.58
N ILE A 160 -4.15 -3.46 -7.33
CA ILE A 160 -4.47 -3.25 -8.75
C ILE A 160 -3.65 -4.25 -9.57
N PRO A 161 -4.25 -4.99 -10.51
CA PRO A 161 -3.52 -5.87 -11.41
C PRO A 161 -2.34 -5.14 -12.06
N ARG A 162 -1.21 -5.81 -12.18
CA ARG A 162 0.07 -5.27 -12.72
C ARG A 162 0.78 -4.25 -11.82
N ALA A 163 0.20 -3.83 -10.69
CA ALA A 163 0.94 -3.00 -9.74
C ALA A 163 2.04 -3.78 -9.01
N HIS A 164 1.80 -5.08 -8.73
CA HIS A 164 2.73 -5.98 -8.02
C HIS A 164 3.32 -5.39 -6.72
N VAL A 165 2.55 -4.57 -6.00
CA VAL A 165 2.96 -3.91 -4.75
C VAL A 165 2.33 -4.62 -3.56
N SER A 166 3.13 -4.91 -2.55
CA SER A 166 2.68 -5.50 -1.29
C SER A 166 2.38 -4.45 -0.23
N GLY A 167 3.25 -3.48 -0.08
CA GLY A 167 3.16 -2.39 0.86
C GLY A 167 3.90 -1.16 0.37
N VAL A 168 3.70 -0.05 1.05
CA VAL A 168 4.46 1.17 0.91
C VAL A 168 4.40 1.97 2.21
N ALA A 169 5.56 2.47 2.64
CA ALA A 169 5.68 3.48 3.66
C ALA A 169 6.04 4.82 3.02
N ARG A 170 5.31 5.88 3.37
CA ARG A 170 5.60 7.23 2.88
C ARG A 170 5.07 8.31 3.81
N TRP A 171 5.60 9.52 3.65
CA TRP A 171 5.18 10.68 4.38
C TRP A 171 4.31 11.58 3.51
N LEU A 172 3.03 11.76 3.86
CA LEU A 172 2.11 12.68 3.17
C LEU A 172 2.41 14.15 3.53
N SER A 173 2.94 14.36 4.74
CA SER A 173 3.48 15.64 5.22
C SER A 173 4.57 15.36 6.26
N PRO A 174 5.35 16.36 6.70
CA PRO A 174 6.41 16.14 7.69
C PRO A 174 5.99 15.49 9.01
N THR A 175 4.68 15.44 9.28
CA THR A 175 4.13 14.90 10.54
C THR A 175 3.06 13.81 10.31
N ARG A 176 2.83 13.37 9.07
CA ARG A 176 1.77 12.40 8.74
C ARG A 176 2.31 11.25 7.89
N PRO A 177 2.94 10.24 8.50
CA PRO A 177 3.33 9.02 7.80
C PRO A 177 2.12 8.14 7.50
N LEU A 178 2.19 7.44 6.37
CA LEU A 178 1.21 6.49 5.89
C LEU A 178 1.87 5.14 5.67
N ILE A 179 1.29 4.09 6.22
CA ILE A 179 1.49 2.70 5.81
C ILE A 179 0.32 2.30 4.94
N GLN A 180 0.59 1.95 3.69
CA GLN A 180 -0.41 1.43 2.77
C GLN A 180 -0.09 -0.01 2.43
N LEU A 181 -1.05 -0.91 2.59
CA LEU A 181 -0.89 -2.33 2.33
C LEU A 181 -1.89 -2.82 1.30
N SER A 182 -1.44 -3.71 0.43
CA SER A 182 -2.30 -4.39 -0.52
C SER A 182 -2.94 -5.61 0.16
N LEU A 183 -4.26 -5.79 -0.09
CA LEU A 183 -5.07 -6.84 0.54
C LEU A 183 -5.20 -8.11 -0.31
N TYR A 184 -4.53 -8.17 -1.45
CA TYR A 184 -4.74 -9.24 -2.42
C TYR A 184 -4.02 -10.53 -2.02
N GLY A 185 -4.80 -11.60 -1.83
CA GLY A 185 -4.30 -12.99 -1.80
C GLY A 185 -3.22 -13.31 -0.77
N LYS A 186 -3.08 -12.47 0.28
CA LYS A 186 -1.98 -12.61 1.22
C LYS A 186 -2.31 -13.56 2.34
N THR A 187 -1.38 -14.45 2.55
CA THR A 187 -1.31 -15.25 3.77
C THR A 187 -0.81 -14.38 4.92
N ASN A 188 -1.17 -14.74 6.13
CA ASN A 188 -0.86 -13.99 7.34
C ASN A 188 0.64 -13.76 7.56
N ASP A 189 1.51 -14.69 7.16
CA ASP A 189 2.97 -14.51 7.19
C ASP A 189 3.41 -13.33 6.34
N LYS A 190 2.95 -13.27 5.08
CA LYS A 190 3.28 -12.17 4.16
C LYS A 190 2.68 -10.84 4.61
N PHE A 191 1.43 -10.85 5.10
CA PHE A 191 0.77 -9.63 5.59
C PHE A 191 1.54 -9.01 6.75
N TRP A 192 1.84 -9.80 7.79
CA TRP A 192 2.52 -9.31 8.97
C TRP A 192 3.98 -8.92 8.70
N PHE A 193 4.69 -9.68 7.85
CA PHE A 193 6.03 -9.31 7.45
C PHE A 193 6.04 -7.96 6.71
N THR A 194 5.18 -7.79 5.68
CA THR A 194 5.05 -6.53 4.96
C THR A 194 4.68 -5.37 5.89
N PHE A 195 3.74 -5.57 6.82
CA PHE A 195 3.37 -4.51 7.77
C PHE A 195 4.57 -4.06 8.61
N PHE A 196 5.32 -4.98 9.20
CA PHE A 196 6.48 -4.62 10.02
C PHE A 196 7.63 -4.07 9.18
N HIS A 197 7.80 -4.51 7.95
CA HIS A 197 8.75 -3.95 7.00
C HIS A 197 8.46 -2.47 6.71
N GLU A 198 7.22 -2.13 6.38
CA GLU A 198 6.81 -0.75 6.15
C GLU A 198 6.89 0.10 7.43
N ALA A 199 6.57 -0.49 8.57
CA ALA A 199 6.73 0.18 9.85
C ALA A 199 8.19 0.49 10.17
N ALA A 200 9.13 -0.38 9.78
CA ALA A 200 10.57 -0.13 9.93
C ALA A 200 11.03 1.10 9.16
N HIS A 201 10.55 1.30 7.94
CA HIS A 201 10.88 2.51 7.16
C HIS A 201 10.45 3.79 7.86
N ILE A 202 9.27 3.81 8.48
CA ILE A 202 8.82 4.98 9.26
C ILE A 202 9.64 5.14 10.54
N LEU A 203 9.93 4.05 11.24
CA LEU A 203 10.59 4.10 12.55
C LEU A 203 12.08 4.44 12.45
N LEU A 204 12.77 3.84 11.47
CA LEU A 204 14.24 3.87 11.35
C LEU A 204 14.72 4.98 10.40
N HIS A 205 14.00 5.22 9.31
CA HIS A 205 14.48 6.06 8.21
C HIS A 205 13.87 7.47 8.18
N ALA A 206 12.91 7.80 9.06
CA ALA A 206 12.24 9.10 9.10
C ALA A 206 13.19 10.30 9.27
N ASP A 207 14.27 10.12 10.00
CA ASP A 207 15.22 11.16 10.36
C ASP A 207 16.38 11.32 9.35
N SER A 208 16.45 10.47 8.32
CA SER A 208 17.42 10.61 7.23
C SER A 208 17.08 11.84 6.37
N LYS A 209 18.11 12.48 5.74
CA LYS A 209 17.93 13.69 4.91
C LYS A 209 16.85 13.52 3.84
N ASP A 210 16.69 12.31 3.33
CA ASP A 210 15.73 11.94 2.29
C ASP A 210 14.59 11.05 2.80
N GLY A 211 14.60 10.63 4.06
CA GLY A 211 13.67 9.63 4.59
C GLY A 211 12.21 10.02 4.47
N LYS A 212 11.88 11.29 4.71
CA LYS A 212 10.50 11.81 4.57
C LYS A 212 10.09 12.10 3.12
N LYS A 213 11.03 12.07 2.18
CA LYS A 213 10.77 12.24 0.74
C LYS A 213 10.82 10.90 0.00
N SER A 214 11.37 9.86 0.64
CA SER A 214 11.50 8.55 0.03
C SER A 214 10.18 7.79 0.06
N ILE A 215 9.89 7.09 -1.01
CA ILE A 215 8.81 6.11 -1.09
C ILE A 215 9.49 4.76 -1.12
N PHE A 216 9.21 3.94 -0.11
CA PHE A 216 9.68 2.57 -0.02
C PHE A 216 8.54 1.67 -0.47
N LEU A 217 8.79 0.84 -1.49
CA LEU A 217 7.81 -0.11 -2.01
C LEU A 217 8.32 -1.52 -1.79
N ASP A 218 7.55 -2.27 -1.04
CA ASP A 218 7.84 -3.68 -0.83
C ASP A 218 7.45 -4.51 -2.05
N ASP A 219 8.42 -5.23 -2.61
CA ASP A 219 8.21 -6.24 -3.63
C ASP A 219 8.26 -7.63 -2.98
N PRO A 220 7.14 -8.38 -3.01
CA PRO A 220 7.09 -9.72 -2.42
C PRO A 220 8.09 -10.71 -3.06
N ASN A 221 8.66 -10.37 -4.22
CA ASN A 221 9.59 -11.23 -4.95
C ASN A 221 11.04 -10.70 -4.90
N ALA A 222 11.30 -9.51 -4.33
CA ALA A 222 12.64 -8.93 -4.24
C ALA A 222 13.39 -9.46 -3.00
N SER A 223 13.90 -10.68 -3.09
CA SER A 223 14.72 -11.28 -2.03
C SER A 223 16.12 -10.66 -1.89
N HIS A 224 16.54 -9.77 -2.81
CA HIS A 224 17.91 -9.23 -2.87
C HIS A 224 17.95 -7.74 -3.23
N SER A 225 17.27 -6.89 -2.45
CA SER A 225 17.50 -5.45 -2.60
C SER A 225 18.92 -5.08 -2.20
N THR A 226 19.60 -4.28 -3.04
CA THR A 226 20.94 -3.74 -2.75
C THR A 226 20.87 -2.44 -1.92
N ASP A 227 19.67 -1.89 -1.67
CA ASP A 227 19.52 -0.70 -0.82
C ASP A 227 19.71 -1.11 0.66
N PRO A 228 20.69 -0.52 1.37
CA PRO A 228 20.91 -0.83 2.78
C PRO A 228 19.70 -0.61 3.67
N ARG A 229 18.81 0.33 3.33
CA ARG A 229 17.58 0.64 4.09
C ARG A 229 16.57 -0.49 3.97
N GLU A 230 16.47 -1.09 2.78
CA GLU A 230 15.62 -2.26 2.57
C GLU A 230 16.14 -3.47 3.37
N GLN A 231 17.47 -3.67 3.38
CA GLN A 231 18.06 -4.73 4.18
C GLN A 231 17.84 -4.52 5.68
N GLU A 232 17.97 -3.28 6.17
CA GLU A 232 17.71 -2.93 7.56
C GLU A 232 16.24 -3.14 7.92
N ALA A 233 15.31 -2.72 7.05
CA ALA A 233 13.88 -2.93 7.25
C ALA A 233 13.51 -4.41 7.27
N ASN A 234 14.05 -5.22 6.36
CA ASN A 234 13.86 -6.67 6.32
C ASN A 234 14.39 -7.34 7.59
N GLN A 235 15.59 -6.99 8.02
CA GLN A 235 16.20 -7.53 9.23
C GLN A 235 15.38 -7.15 10.46
N TRP A 236 14.96 -5.89 10.56
CA TRP A 236 14.16 -5.39 11.67
C TRP A 236 12.79 -6.09 11.73
N ALA A 237 12.08 -6.20 10.62
CA ALA A 237 10.79 -6.88 10.54
C ALA A 237 10.89 -8.36 10.94
N GLY A 238 11.90 -9.06 10.41
CA GLY A 238 12.18 -10.44 10.77
C GLY A 238 12.47 -10.61 12.26
N ASN A 239 13.23 -9.68 12.86
CA ASN A 239 13.60 -9.72 14.27
C ASN A 239 12.43 -9.35 15.20
N VAL A 240 11.54 -8.46 14.79
CA VAL A 240 10.30 -8.16 15.53
C VAL A 240 9.40 -9.38 15.60
N LEU A 241 9.21 -10.07 14.50
CA LEU A 241 8.35 -11.26 14.44
C LEU A 241 9.00 -12.44 15.18
N ILE A 242 10.25 -12.77 14.88
CA ILE A 242 11.01 -13.86 15.52
C ILE A 242 12.37 -13.30 15.94
N HIS A 243 12.50 -13.01 17.24
CA HIS A 243 13.73 -12.43 17.78
C HIS A 243 14.95 -13.33 17.50
N GLN A 244 16.11 -12.71 17.29
CA GLN A 244 17.35 -13.41 16.96
C GLN A 244 17.72 -14.52 17.95
N ASP A 245 17.37 -14.40 19.23
CA ASP A 245 17.64 -15.39 20.28
C ASP A 245 16.94 -16.72 20.01
N TYR A 246 15.88 -16.71 19.20
CA TYR A 246 15.12 -17.92 18.84
C TYR A 246 15.56 -18.52 17.49
N THR A 247 16.44 -17.84 16.73
CA THR A 247 16.79 -18.24 15.36
C THR A 247 17.44 -19.63 15.33
N ALA A 248 18.28 -19.98 16.33
CA ALA A 248 18.89 -21.28 16.42
C ALA A 248 17.87 -22.43 16.55
N GLN A 249 16.69 -22.18 17.10
CA GLN A 249 15.64 -23.19 17.27
C GLN A 249 14.90 -23.48 15.95
N LEU A 250 14.92 -22.57 14.96
CA LEU A 250 14.24 -22.76 13.68
C LEU A 250 14.73 -24.00 12.94
N GLY A 251 16.03 -24.28 12.99
CA GLY A 251 16.66 -25.39 12.28
C GLY A 251 16.15 -26.79 12.66
N VAL A 252 15.52 -26.95 13.82
CA VAL A 252 15.00 -28.24 14.31
C VAL A 252 13.48 -28.39 14.15
N LEU A 253 12.77 -27.36 13.70
CA LEU A 253 11.31 -27.39 13.53
C LEU A 253 10.91 -28.16 12.26
N ARG A 254 10.66 -29.46 12.37
CA ARG A 254 10.35 -30.35 11.23
C ARG A 254 8.92 -30.90 11.26
N THR A 255 8.14 -30.61 12.29
CA THR A 255 6.75 -31.08 12.41
C THR A 255 5.81 -29.93 12.70
N LYS A 256 4.54 -30.06 12.31
CA LYS A 256 3.52 -29.04 12.56
C LYS A 256 3.34 -28.77 14.05
N ASP A 257 3.45 -29.79 14.89
CA ASP A 257 3.29 -29.64 16.33
C ASP A 257 4.48 -28.89 16.96
N ALA A 258 5.72 -29.13 16.48
CA ALA A 258 6.87 -28.37 16.90
C ALA A 258 6.74 -26.89 16.49
N VAL A 259 6.24 -26.61 15.28
CA VAL A 259 5.98 -25.24 14.81
C VAL A 259 4.90 -24.55 15.65
N ARG A 260 3.80 -25.24 15.98
CA ARG A 260 2.74 -24.71 16.85
C ARG A 260 3.25 -24.40 18.26
N ALA A 261 3.98 -25.36 18.87
CA ALA A 261 4.55 -25.17 20.20
C ALA A 261 5.54 -23.98 20.24
N PHE A 262 6.40 -23.88 19.26
CA PHE A 262 7.33 -22.76 19.13
C PHE A 262 6.61 -21.43 18.93
N ALA A 263 5.63 -21.37 18.05
CA ALA A 263 4.82 -20.17 17.81
C ALA A 263 4.09 -19.72 19.09
N GLN A 264 3.53 -20.64 19.84
CA GLN A 264 2.91 -20.37 21.14
C GLN A 264 3.92 -19.86 22.17
N GLN A 265 5.12 -20.45 22.23
CA GLN A 265 6.21 -20.00 23.12
C GLN A 265 6.59 -18.54 22.90
N ILE A 266 6.66 -18.10 21.63
CA ILE A 266 7.09 -16.74 21.28
C ILE A 266 5.92 -15.76 21.04
N GLY A 267 4.66 -16.24 21.16
CA GLY A 267 3.44 -15.42 21.10
C GLY A 267 3.15 -14.85 19.72
N ILE A 268 3.26 -15.66 18.64
CA ILE A 268 2.86 -15.30 17.29
C ILE A 268 2.09 -16.43 16.61
N HIS A 269 1.45 -16.14 15.48
CA HIS A 269 0.72 -17.16 14.72
C HIS A 269 1.67 -18.17 14.05
N PRO A 270 1.37 -19.50 14.08
CA PRO A 270 2.22 -20.54 13.48
C PRO A 270 2.54 -20.34 11.99
N GLY A 271 1.60 -19.78 11.22
CA GLY A 271 1.81 -19.47 9.81
C GLY A 271 2.97 -18.51 9.56
N ILE A 272 3.26 -17.60 10.51
CA ILE A 272 4.43 -16.70 10.42
C ILE A 272 5.73 -17.47 10.57
N VAL A 273 5.75 -18.45 11.49
CA VAL A 273 6.91 -19.34 11.65
C VAL A 273 7.15 -20.16 10.38
N VAL A 274 6.07 -20.71 9.77
CA VAL A 274 6.17 -21.41 8.49
C VAL A 274 6.73 -20.51 7.40
N GLY A 275 6.23 -19.26 7.29
CA GLY A 275 6.74 -18.28 6.33
C GLY A 275 8.24 -18.03 6.50
N ARG A 276 8.71 -17.91 7.75
CA ARG A 276 10.14 -17.73 8.04
C ARG A 276 10.96 -18.98 7.70
N LEU A 277 10.50 -20.18 8.03
CA LEU A 277 11.20 -21.43 7.68
C LEU A 277 11.33 -21.61 6.17
N GLN A 278 10.31 -21.24 5.40
CA GLN A 278 10.34 -21.29 3.93
C GLN A 278 11.27 -20.23 3.34
N HIS A 279 11.25 -19.00 3.88
CA HIS A 279 12.13 -17.91 3.47
C HIS A 279 13.61 -18.26 3.69
N ASP A 280 13.94 -18.86 4.83
CA ASP A 280 15.30 -19.27 5.18
C ASP A 280 15.72 -20.60 4.52
N HIS A 281 14.89 -21.14 3.61
CA HIS A 281 15.11 -22.45 2.94
C HIS A 281 15.30 -23.64 3.88
N LEU A 282 14.75 -23.55 5.10
CA LEU A 282 14.80 -24.62 6.08
C LEU A 282 13.76 -25.71 5.84
N ILE A 283 12.68 -25.38 5.14
CA ILE A 283 11.66 -26.31 4.64
C ILE A 283 11.26 -25.95 3.20
N ASP A 284 10.66 -26.94 2.49
CA ASP A 284 10.16 -26.72 1.14
C ASP A 284 8.99 -25.69 1.12
N PRO A 285 8.89 -24.78 0.13
CA PRO A 285 7.80 -23.79 0.01
C PRO A 285 6.39 -24.39 -0.04
N SER A 286 6.23 -25.65 -0.42
CA SER A 286 4.94 -26.35 -0.40
C SER A 286 4.56 -26.91 0.98
N TRP A 287 5.49 -26.95 1.93
CA TRP A 287 5.30 -27.61 3.23
C TRP A 287 4.57 -26.72 4.23
N MET A 288 3.65 -27.33 5.00
CA MET A 288 2.92 -26.76 6.14
C MET A 288 2.08 -25.52 5.79
N ASN A 289 1.72 -25.32 4.52
CA ASN A 289 0.90 -24.17 4.10
C ASN A 289 -0.50 -24.16 4.70
N ASP A 290 -0.99 -25.31 5.20
CA ASP A 290 -2.22 -25.43 5.97
C ASP A 290 -2.16 -24.77 7.37
N LEU A 291 -0.97 -24.41 7.85
CA LEU A 291 -0.80 -23.58 9.04
C LEU A 291 -0.89 -22.07 8.75
N LYS A 292 -0.89 -21.66 7.49
CA LYS A 292 -1.07 -20.26 7.10
C LYS A 292 -2.54 -19.92 6.93
N LEU A 293 -2.92 -18.71 7.32
CA LEU A 293 -4.24 -18.15 7.11
C LEU A 293 -4.23 -17.20 5.92
N SER A 294 -5.23 -17.33 5.05
CA SER A 294 -5.46 -16.33 4.00
C SER A 294 -6.42 -15.27 4.53
N PHE A 295 -6.03 -14.01 4.48
CA PHE A 295 -6.87 -12.90 4.88
C PHE A 295 -7.75 -12.43 3.71
N GLN A 296 -9.05 -12.34 3.99
CA GLN A 296 -10.01 -11.60 3.19
C GLN A 296 -10.50 -10.43 4.05
N LEU A 297 -9.84 -9.30 3.96
CA LEU A 297 -10.33 -8.11 4.64
C LEU A 297 -11.58 -7.61 3.89
N LYS A 298 -12.67 -7.45 4.62
CA LYS A 298 -13.89 -6.84 4.08
C LYS A 298 -13.55 -5.42 3.64
N GLN A 299 -13.81 -5.07 2.38
CA GLN A 299 -13.81 -3.66 1.98
C GLN A 299 -14.76 -2.93 2.94
N ALA A 300 -14.26 -1.90 3.63
CA ALA A 300 -15.15 -0.97 4.29
C ALA A 300 -16.14 -0.48 3.22
N ALA A 301 -17.42 -0.74 3.46
CA ALA A 301 -18.45 -0.19 2.60
C ALA A 301 -18.19 1.32 2.54
N THR A 302 -17.93 1.84 1.35
CA THR A 302 -18.00 3.27 1.09
C THR A 302 -19.46 3.62 1.24
N ASP A 303 -19.88 3.99 2.46
CA ASP A 303 -21.14 4.66 2.66
C ASP A 303 -21.13 5.94 1.81
N ALA A 304 -22.05 5.93 0.84
CA ALA A 304 -22.26 6.97 -0.16
C ALA A 304 -22.86 8.24 0.47
#